data_dc3cbf4c9771f7d660cfe2b5ac0a657d
#
_entry.id   dc3cbf4c9771f7d660cfe2b5ac0a657d
#
_cell.length_a   1.000
_cell.length_b   1.000
_cell.length_c   1.000
_cell.angle_alpha   90.00
_cell.angle_beta   90.00
_cell.angle_gamma   90.00
#
_symmetry.space_group_name_H-M   'P 1'
#
loop_
_entity.id
_entity.type
_entity.pdbx_description
1 polymer ?
#
loop_
_entity_poly.entity_id
_entity_poly.type
_entity_poly.pdbx_seq_one_letter_code
_entity_poly.pdbx_strand_id
1 'polypeptide(L)'
;MKNNTYNFYFAYGSNMNQEQMKYRCLNSRPLGKVSLLGYRFIINSKGVATIIPHNYSTVNGILWLINLKHELTLDCFEGVKKKIYFKKYCYITFLNQRVLSLVYIAFNKV
;
A
#
# COMPACT_ATOMS: atom_id res chain seq x y z
N MET A 1 15.32 21.81 -13.84
CA MET A 1 13.97 21.64 -13.37
C MET A 1 13.78 20.32 -12.65
N LYS A 2 13.19 20.38 -11.53
CA LYS A 2 13.04 19.19 -10.72
C LYS A 2 11.65 18.59 -10.87
N ASN A 3 11.59 17.30 -11.12
CA ASN A 3 10.31 16.60 -11.13
C ASN A 3 10.01 16.06 -9.76
N ASN A 4 8.95 16.56 -9.18
CA ASN A 4 8.44 16.03 -7.92
C ASN A 4 7.26 15.12 -8.25
N THR A 5 7.58 13.88 -8.56
CA THR A 5 6.54 12.91 -8.87
C THR A 5 6.05 12.29 -7.59
N TYR A 6 4.75 12.34 -7.39
CA TYR A 6 4.10 11.76 -6.22
C TYR A 6 3.12 10.68 -6.66
N ASN A 7 3.00 9.65 -5.83
CA ASN A 7 2.05 8.56 -6.03
C ASN A 7 1.20 8.40 -4.79
N PHE A 8 0.01 7.87 -5.00
CA PHE A 8 -0.82 7.40 -3.89
C PHE A 8 -0.37 6.00 -3.51
N TYR A 9 -0.34 5.73 -2.21
CA TYR A 9 0.03 4.44 -1.66
C TYR A 9 -1.03 4.02 -0.64
N PHE A 10 -1.60 2.83 -0.84
CA PHE A 10 -2.59 2.28 0.07
C PHE A 10 -1.92 1.30 1.02
N ALA A 11 -1.89 1.66 2.30
CA ALA A 11 -1.30 0.83 3.34
C ALA A 11 -2.40 0.16 4.14
N TYR A 12 -2.37 -1.17 4.18
CA TYR A 12 -3.36 -1.95 4.92
C TYR A 12 -2.75 -2.76 6.05
N GLY A 13 -1.44 -2.72 6.23
CA GLY A 13 -0.72 -3.45 7.27
C GLY A 13 0.01 -2.51 8.21
N SER A 14 1.25 -2.84 8.53
CA SER A 14 2.03 -2.08 9.52
C SER A 14 2.24 -0.62 9.12
N ASN A 15 2.24 -0.32 7.83
CA ASN A 15 2.43 1.06 7.36
C ASN A 15 1.17 1.92 7.49
N MET A 16 0.10 1.38 8.08
CA MET A 16 -0.99 2.23 8.57
C MET A 16 -0.54 3.07 9.74
N ASN A 17 0.50 2.64 10.44
CA ASN A 17 1.03 3.32 11.61
C ASN A 17 1.88 4.51 11.18
N GLN A 18 1.50 5.72 11.67
CA GLN A 18 2.19 6.93 11.27
C GLN A 18 3.63 7.01 11.79
N GLU A 19 3.88 6.46 12.96
CA GLU A 19 5.23 6.42 13.51
C GLU A 19 6.15 5.59 12.64
N GLN A 20 5.67 4.44 12.18
CA GLN A 20 6.46 3.57 11.32
C GLN A 20 6.74 4.21 9.98
N MET A 21 5.73 4.87 9.38
CA MET A 21 5.93 5.55 8.11
C MET A 21 6.86 6.75 8.25
N LYS A 22 6.78 7.45 9.38
CA LYS A 22 7.72 8.54 9.66
C LYS A 22 9.17 8.03 9.67
N TYR A 23 9.37 6.84 10.19
CA TYR A 23 10.68 6.21 10.23
C TYR A 23 11.14 5.75 8.84
N ARG A 24 10.25 5.07 8.11
CA ARG A 24 10.59 4.50 6.80
C ARG A 24 10.59 5.52 5.67
N CYS A 25 9.65 6.44 5.72
CA CYS A 25 9.38 7.39 4.63
C CYS A 25 9.17 8.77 5.20
N LEU A 26 10.26 9.37 5.67
CA LEU A 26 10.21 10.71 6.25
C LEU A 26 9.61 11.69 5.25
N ASN A 27 8.69 12.52 5.73
CA ASN A 27 7.97 13.50 4.94
C ASN A 27 6.93 12.94 3.98
N SER A 28 6.59 11.64 4.10
CA SER A 28 5.40 11.14 3.44
C SER A 28 4.17 11.72 4.15
N ARG A 29 3.05 11.79 3.43
CA ARG A 29 1.87 12.48 3.96
C ARG A 29 0.68 11.53 4.05
N PRO A 30 0.15 11.30 5.26
CA PRO A 30 -1.09 10.54 5.37
C PRO A 30 -2.24 11.42 4.90
N LEU A 31 -3.07 10.89 4.03
CA LEU A 31 -4.20 11.63 3.46
C LEU A 31 -5.51 11.29 4.17
N GLY A 32 -5.67 10.05 4.62
CA GLY A 32 -6.87 9.67 5.34
C GLY A 32 -7.19 8.19 5.24
N LYS A 33 -8.25 7.82 5.91
CA LYS A 33 -8.76 6.45 5.89
C LYS A 33 -9.51 6.21 4.58
N VAL A 34 -9.24 5.07 3.96
CA VAL A 34 -9.90 4.68 2.71
C VAL A 34 -10.17 3.18 2.73
N SER A 35 -10.93 2.72 1.75
CA SER A 35 -11.28 1.30 1.64
C SER A 35 -11.01 0.82 0.21
N LEU A 36 -10.47 -0.38 0.11
CA LEU A 36 -10.29 -1.06 -1.18
C LEU A 36 -11.34 -2.14 -1.30
N LEU A 37 -12.22 -2.01 -2.28
CA LEU A 37 -13.33 -2.93 -2.49
C LEU A 37 -12.86 -4.14 -3.31
N GLY A 38 -13.47 -5.29 -3.04
CA GLY A 38 -13.21 -6.49 -3.81
C GLY A 38 -12.00 -7.27 -3.38
N TYR A 39 -11.50 -7.01 -2.18
CA TYR A 39 -10.36 -7.69 -1.61
C TYR A 39 -10.63 -8.06 -0.16
N ARG A 40 -9.94 -9.08 0.32
CA ARG A 40 -10.01 -9.53 1.69
C ARG A 40 -8.62 -9.64 2.28
N PHE A 41 -8.44 -9.16 3.51
CA PHE A 41 -7.19 -9.26 4.23
C PHE A 41 -6.99 -10.69 4.73
N ILE A 42 -5.78 -11.23 4.56
CA ILE A 42 -5.40 -12.54 5.11
C ILE A 42 -3.98 -12.49 5.65
N ILE A 43 -3.67 -13.44 6.52
CA ILE A 43 -2.30 -13.80 6.85
C ILE A 43 -2.03 -15.11 6.12
N ASN A 44 -1.04 -15.14 5.23
CA ASN A 44 -0.79 -16.33 4.43
C ASN A 44 -0.05 -17.41 5.23
N SER A 45 0.23 -18.54 4.59
CA SER A 45 0.88 -19.69 5.26
C SER A 45 2.30 -19.38 5.73
N LYS A 46 2.89 -18.32 5.20
CA LYS A 46 4.23 -17.88 5.64
C LYS A 46 4.17 -16.81 6.72
N GLY A 47 2.98 -16.56 7.27
CA GLY A 47 2.81 -15.57 8.32
C GLY A 47 2.85 -14.12 7.84
N VAL A 48 2.65 -13.89 6.55
CA VAL A 48 2.76 -12.58 5.95
C VAL A 48 1.37 -12.01 5.68
N ALA A 49 1.16 -10.75 6.08
CA ALA A 49 -0.09 -10.05 5.81
C ALA A 49 -0.20 -9.70 4.34
N THR A 50 -1.35 -10.01 3.75
CA THR A 50 -1.60 -9.67 2.36
C THR A 50 -3.11 -9.56 2.12
N ILE A 51 -3.49 -9.27 0.89
CA ILE A 51 -4.89 -9.22 0.48
C ILE A 51 -5.08 -10.09 -0.76
N ILE A 52 -6.27 -10.65 -0.89
CA ILE A 52 -6.63 -11.47 -2.04
C ILE A 52 -7.95 -11.00 -2.61
N PRO A 53 -8.19 -11.18 -3.92
CA PRO A 53 -9.49 -10.85 -4.51
C PRO A 53 -10.59 -11.63 -3.80
N HIS A 54 -11.66 -10.94 -3.44
CA HIS A 54 -12.82 -11.56 -2.80
C HIS A 54 -14.02 -10.65 -2.96
N ASN A 55 -15.03 -11.13 -3.69
CA ASN A 55 -16.24 -10.36 -3.94
C ASN A 55 -16.93 -10.02 -2.63
N TYR A 56 -17.49 -8.81 -2.56
CA TYR A 56 -18.26 -8.33 -1.40
C TYR A 56 -17.43 -8.13 -0.13
N SER A 57 -16.11 -8.23 -0.25
CA SER A 57 -15.21 -7.90 0.87
C SER A 57 -14.57 -6.55 0.65
N THR A 58 -14.04 -5.98 1.73
CA THR A 58 -13.44 -4.66 1.72
C THR A 58 -12.23 -4.68 2.65
N VAL A 59 -11.16 -4.03 2.24
CA VAL A 59 -9.97 -3.87 3.07
C VAL A 59 -9.87 -2.40 3.44
N ASN A 60 -9.81 -2.11 4.73
CA ASN A 60 -9.63 -0.74 5.22
C ASN A 60 -8.15 -0.44 5.38
N GLY A 61 -7.78 0.78 5.09
CA GLY A 61 -6.39 1.19 5.21
C GLY A 61 -6.24 2.70 5.21
N ILE A 62 -4.99 3.12 5.09
CA ILE A 62 -4.63 4.54 5.05
C ILE A 62 -4.05 4.85 3.68
N LEU A 63 -4.51 5.94 3.09
CA LEU A 63 -3.96 6.44 1.84
C LEU A 63 -2.84 7.42 2.16
N TRP A 64 -1.70 7.20 1.54
CA TRP A 64 -0.51 8.04 1.71
C TRP A 64 -0.13 8.68 0.41
N LEU A 65 0.43 9.89 0.48
CA LEU A 65 1.10 10.52 -0.65
C LEU A 65 2.60 10.31 -0.46
N ILE A 66 3.22 9.64 -1.42
CA ILE A 66 4.64 9.30 -1.36
C ILE A 66 5.34 9.79 -2.62
N ASN A 67 6.64 10.00 -2.53
CA ASN A 67 7.46 10.33 -3.69
C ASN A 67 8.27 9.11 -4.14
N LEU A 68 9.05 9.27 -5.21
CA LEU A 68 9.83 8.16 -5.75
C LEU A 68 10.82 7.59 -4.74
N LYS A 69 11.45 8.46 -3.95
CA LYS A 69 12.40 8.02 -2.94
C LYS A 69 11.72 7.17 -1.88
N HIS A 70 10.53 7.58 -1.45
CA HIS A 70 9.73 6.80 -0.52
C HIS A 70 9.40 5.43 -1.11
N GLU A 71 9.01 5.40 -2.37
CA GLU A 71 8.64 4.15 -3.03
C GLU A 71 9.81 3.18 -3.07
N LEU A 72 11.01 3.66 -3.40
CA LEU A 72 12.20 2.81 -3.41
C LEU A 72 12.47 2.22 -2.02
N THR A 73 12.28 3.01 -0.98
CA THR A 73 12.45 2.53 0.39
C THR A 73 11.41 1.46 0.73
N LEU A 74 10.15 1.70 0.35
CA LEU A 74 9.08 0.72 0.59
C LEU A 74 9.35 -0.58 -0.17
N ASP A 75 9.84 -0.48 -1.42
CA ASP A 75 10.18 -1.67 -2.19
C ASP A 75 11.19 -2.55 -1.44
N CYS A 76 12.14 -1.93 -0.76
CA CYS A 76 13.12 -2.67 0.04
C CYS A 76 12.47 -3.33 1.25
N PHE A 77 11.67 -2.59 2.01
CA PHE A 77 11.01 -3.15 3.19
C PHE A 77 10.04 -4.25 2.83
N GLU A 78 9.35 -4.14 1.68
CA GLU A 78 8.39 -5.14 1.23
C GLU A 78 9.06 -6.31 0.52
N GLY A 79 10.36 -6.26 0.31
CA GLY A 79 11.09 -7.36 -0.31
C GLY A 79 10.68 -7.61 -1.76
N VAL A 80 10.49 -6.55 -2.54
CA VAL A 80 10.07 -6.68 -3.94
C VAL A 80 11.10 -7.45 -4.74
N LYS A 81 12.38 -7.15 -4.55
CA LYS A 81 13.45 -7.87 -5.23
C LYS A 81 13.50 -9.34 -4.89
N LYS A 82 13.15 -9.68 -3.65
CA LYS A 82 13.15 -11.06 -3.17
C LYS A 82 11.85 -11.77 -3.49
N LYS A 83 10.94 -11.12 -4.18
CA LYS A 83 9.64 -11.65 -4.58
C LYS A 83 8.80 -12.08 -3.39
N ILE A 84 8.89 -11.32 -2.29
CA ILE A 84 7.99 -11.51 -1.15
C ILE A 84 6.67 -10.82 -1.46
N TYR A 85 6.73 -9.57 -1.92
CA TYR A 85 5.57 -8.80 -2.38
C TYR A 85 5.80 -8.34 -3.81
N PHE A 86 4.70 -8.17 -4.54
CA PHE A 86 4.75 -7.49 -5.84
C PHE A 86 3.89 -6.22 -5.77
N LYS A 87 4.14 -5.32 -6.69
CA LYS A 87 3.45 -4.03 -6.76
C LYS A 87 2.28 -4.14 -7.70
N LYS A 88 1.13 -3.65 -7.26
CA LYS A 88 -0.07 -3.57 -8.07
C LYS A 88 -0.68 -2.19 -7.89
N TYR A 89 -1.32 -1.67 -8.93
CA TYR A 89 -2.01 -0.39 -8.84
C TYR A 89 -3.51 -0.65 -8.86
N CYS A 90 -4.19 -0.13 -7.85
CA CYS A 90 -5.63 -0.32 -7.69
C CYS A 90 -6.30 1.05 -7.57
N TYR A 91 -7.52 1.15 -8.10
CA TYR A 91 -8.30 2.36 -7.92
C TYR A 91 -8.97 2.36 -6.56
N ILE A 92 -8.86 3.49 -5.87
CA ILE A 92 -9.46 3.71 -4.56
C ILE A 92 -10.19 5.03 -4.63
N THR A 93 -11.37 5.10 -4.01
CA THR A 93 -12.12 6.35 -3.95
C THR A 93 -11.62 7.18 -2.78
N PHE A 94 -11.21 8.40 -3.07
CA PHE A 94 -10.77 9.37 -2.08
C PHE A 94 -11.34 10.73 -2.43
N LEU A 95 -12.07 11.34 -1.50
CA LEU A 95 -12.73 12.63 -1.70
C LEU A 95 -13.56 12.65 -2.99
N ASN A 96 -14.37 11.60 -3.18
CA ASN A 96 -15.26 11.44 -4.32
C ASN A 96 -14.55 11.30 -5.67
N GLN A 97 -13.26 10.98 -5.66
CA GLN A 97 -12.50 10.76 -6.88
C GLN A 97 -11.82 9.40 -6.82
N ARG A 98 -11.70 8.76 -7.97
CA ARG A 98 -10.96 7.51 -8.06
C ARG A 98 -9.50 7.84 -8.28
N VAL A 99 -8.64 7.37 -7.38
CA VAL A 99 -7.20 7.59 -7.48
C VAL A 99 -6.50 6.26 -7.64
N LEU A 100 -5.53 6.21 -8.54
CA LEU A 100 -4.76 5.00 -8.79
C LEU A 100 -3.67 4.92 -7.72
N SER A 101 -3.69 3.84 -6.94
CA SER A 101 -2.86 3.73 -5.74
C SER A 101 -1.97 2.50 -5.80
N LEU A 102 -0.74 2.67 -5.36
CA LEU A 102 0.20 1.56 -5.22
C LEU A 102 -0.22 0.68 -4.06
N VAL A 103 -0.23 -0.63 -4.28
CA VAL A 103 -0.57 -1.63 -3.27
C VAL A 103 0.46 -2.75 -3.35
N TYR A 104 1.00 -3.15 -2.21
CA TYR A 104 1.92 -4.29 -2.15
C TYR A 104 1.14 -5.55 -1.80
N ILE A 105 1.27 -6.58 -2.61
CA ILE A 105 0.53 -7.83 -2.47
C ILE A 105 1.51 -8.98 -2.45
N ALA A 106 1.37 -9.89 -1.49
CA ALA A 106 2.29 -11.02 -1.38
C ALA A 106 2.11 -11.99 -2.55
N PHE A 107 3.22 -12.55 -3.01
CA PHE A 107 3.18 -13.59 -4.04
C PHE A 107 2.46 -14.83 -3.53
N ASN A 108 2.67 -15.20 -2.29
CA ASN A 108 2.03 -16.36 -1.70
C ASN A 108 0.64 -15.99 -1.20
N LYS A 109 -0.39 -16.60 -1.80
CA LYS A 109 -1.79 -16.28 -1.53
C LYS A 109 -2.44 -17.18 -0.50
N VAL A 110 -1.74 -18.20 -0.03
CA VAL A 110 -2.31 -19.15 0.92
C VAL A 110 -1.42 -19.33 2.13
#